data_c62e3ac87e649de9884f928b15d075e6
#
_entry.id   c62e3ac87e649de9884f928b15d075e6
#
_cell.length_a   1.000
_cell.length_b   1.000
_cell.length_c   1.000
_cell.angle_alpha   90.00
_cell.angle_beta   90.00
_cell.angle_gamma   90.00
#
_symmetry.space_group_name_H-M   'P 1'
#
loop_
_entity.id
_entity.type
_entity.pdbx_description
1 polymer ?
#
loop_
_entity_poly.entity_id
_entity_poly.type
_entity_poly.pdbx_seq_one_letter_code
_entity_poly.pdbx_strand_id
1 'polypeptide(L)'
;MTFEYTTSAVSQPHSILFVGGLGDGPATTSYLADVVKGLQPTQWSLFTLALTSSYQSWGLGHLDRDTDEVAQCVRYIQDYKTSKYGAAGKIVLMGHSSGSQCVLHYLSRPNPHTSKPSFDADLEHVERPVLDGAIMQAPVSDREALLWVLKTGFGDKSPQDMRVVYDNMLAAANEAVKGGSELDAILPLSLTACIYGYNTPLSARRFLSLASPDSPQSPSEDDLFSSDLGPAQLQQTFGRIRPVGLLRNKLMALISGADQSMPDWVDKEGQLVKWKSATNGAGGPEIWDSEHSAVIPGASHALSDDDQEEPRRFLVGKVLGYLQTLQ
;
A
#
# COMPACT_ATOMS: atom_id res chain seq x y z
N MET A 1 -1.72 -15.32 7.72
CA MET A 1 -0.83 -15.69 8.86
C MET A 1 -0.09 -14.45 9.31
N THR A 2 0.07 -14.22 10.64
CA THR A 2 0.77 -13.05 11.17
C THR A 2 1.88 -13.45 12.14
N PHE A 3 2.94 -12.64 12.21
CA PHE A 3 4.09 -12.84 13.10
C PHE A 3 4.34 -11.56 13.90
N GLU A 4 4.56 -11.68 15.22
CA GLU A 4 4.92 -10.57 16.08
C GLU A 4 6.44 -10.52 16.31
N TYR A 5 7.05 -9.37 16.04
CA TYR A 5 8.41 -9.02 16.46
C TYR A 5 8.31 -8.22 17.76
N THR A 6 8.65 -8.88 18.86
CA THR A 6 8.49 -8.34 20.22
C THR A 6 9.77 -8.51 21.04
N THR A 7 9.82 -7.88 22.20
CA THR A 7 10.89 -8.02 23.18
C THR A 7 10.32 -8.46 24.53
N SER A 8 11.12 -9.13 25.34
CA SER A 8 10.77 -9.43 26.75
C SER A 8 11.22 -8.35 27.74
N ALA A 9 11.98 -7.35 27.27
CA ALA A 9 12.55 -6.32 28.13
C ALA A 9 11.53 -5.27 28.59
N VAL A 10 10.51 -5.01 27.75
CA VAL A 10 9.48 -3.99 28.00
C VAL A 10 8.12 -4.57 27.61
N SER A 11 7.07 -4.20 28.37
CA SER A 11 5.69 -4.52 27.97
C SER A 11 5.32 -3.78 26.69
N GLN A 12 4.80 -4.49 25.68
CA GLN A 12 4.47 -3.94 24.38
C GLN A 12 2.99 -4.16 24.03
N PRO A 13 2.06 -3.45 24.70
CA PRO A 13 0.63 -3.57 24.45
C PRO A 13 0.21 -2.98 23.10
N HIS A 14 0.97 -2.03 22.52
CA HIS A 14 0.64 -1.38 21.26
C HIS A 14 1.26 -2.11 20.07
N SER A 15 0.65 -1.98 18.90
CA SER A 15 1.03 -2.74 17.71
C SER A 15 1.10 -1.89 16.47
N ILE A 16 2.16 -2.09 15.67
CA ILE A 16 2.18 -1.74 14.25
C ILE A 16 1.82 -3.02 13.48
N LEU A 17 0.80 -2.98 12.64
CA LEU A 17 0.55 -4.02 11.65
C LEU A 17 1.11 -3.55 10.31
N PHE A 18 2.08 -4.29 9.79
CA PHE A 18 2.77 -3.99 8.54
C PHE A 18 2.24 -4.84 7.38
N VAL A 19 1.98 -4.17 6.26
CA VAL A 19 1.61 -4.76 4.97
C VAL A 19 2.66 -4.40 3.94
N GLY A 20 3.26 -5.41 3.31
CA GLY A 20 4.29 -5.25 2.28
C GLY A 20 3.72 -4.83 0.92
N GLY A 21 4.62 -4.61 -0.04
CA GLY A 21 4.31 -4.28 -1.44
C GLY A 21 4.09 -5.49 -2.33
N LEU A 22 4.03 -5.25 -3.66
CA LEU A 22 3.93 -6.32 -4.66
C LEU A 22 5.14 -7.25 -4.56
N GLY A 23 4.87 -8.54 -4.40
CA GLY A 23 5.91 -9.55 -4.23
C GLY A 23 6.44 -9.69 -2.79
N ASP A 24 6.06 -8.79 -1.89
CA ASP A 24 6.44 -8.90 -0.49
C ASP A 24 5.61 -9.95 0.28
N GLY A 25 6.20 -10.37 1.38
CA GLY A 25 5.57 -11.20 2.40
C GLY A 25 6.27 -10.98 3.74
N PRO A 26 5.95 -11.73 4.78
CA PRO A 26 6.68 -11.65 6.04
C PRO A 26 8.18 -11.82 5.84
N ALA A 27 8.97 -10.90 6.40
CA ALA A 27 10.44 -10.89 6.39
C ALA A 27 11.12 -10.59 5.02
N THR A 28 10.42 -10.04 4.01
CA THR A 28 11.05 -9.62 2.75
C THR A 28 11.53 -8.18 2.76
N THR A 29 10.86 -7.29 3.50
CA THR A 29 11.18 -5.87 3.58
C THR A 29 12.29 -5.62 4.60
N SER A 30 13.53 -5.38 4.12
CA SER A 30 14.77 -5.38 4.95
C SER A 30 14.78 -4.31 6.04
N TYR A 31 14.29 -3.08 5.77
CA TYR A 31 14.30 -1.99 6.75
C TYR A 31 13.43 -2.23 7.99
N LEU A 32 12.53 -3.24 7.95
CA LEU A 32 11.74 -3.61 9.13
C LEU A 32 12.61 -4.06 10.30
N ALA A 33 13.79 -4.63 10.03
CA ALA A 33 14.75 -4.99 11.08
C ALA A 33 15.17 -3.74 11.89
N ASP A 34 15.40 -2.61 11.22
CA ASP A 34 15.74 -1.34 11.86
C ASP A 34 14.56 -0.75 12.64
N VAL A 35 13.34 -0.83 12.08
CA VAL A 35 12.11 -0.43 12.78
C VAL A 35 11.92 -1.27 14.04
N VAL A 36 12.00 -2.60 13.93
CA VAL A 36 11.89 -3.53 15.09
C VAL A 36 12.92 -3.20 16.15
N LYS A 37 14.18 -2.96 15.77
CA LYS A 37 15.24 -2.54 16.70
C LYS A 37 14.90 -1.24 17.40
N GLY A 38 14.38 -0.25 16.68
CA GLY A 38 13.91 1.02 17.26
C GLY A 38 12.74 0.86 18.22
N LEU A 39 11.86 -0.12 18.00
CA LEU A 39 10.70 -0.39 18.84
C LEU A 39 11.04 -1.13 20.14
N GLN A 40 12.19 -1.84 20.22
CA GLN A 40 12.54 -2.66 21.40
C GLN A 40 12.43 -1.95 22.76
N PRO A 41 12.87 -0.68 22.94
CA PRO A 41 12.74 0.04 24.21
C PRO A 41 11.36 0.68 24.41
N THR A 42 10.41 0.50 23.48
CA THR A 42 9.09 1.16 23.50
C THR A 42 7.97 0.19 23.87
N GLN A 43 6.77 0.73 24.09
CA GLN A 43 5.56 -0.06 24.33
C GLN A 43 4.91 -0.59 23.01
N TRP A 44 5.61 -0.53 21.89
CA TRP A 44 5.15 -0.95 20.58
C TRP A 44 5.85 -2.21 20.09
N SER A 45 5.12 -3.16 19.54
CA SER A 45 5.66 -4.28 18.77
C SER A 45 5.22 -4.17 17.30
N LEU A 46 5.90 -4.89 16.42
CA LEU A 46 5.58 -4.94 15.00
C LEU A 46 5.03 -6.31 14.63
N PHE A 47 3.90 -6.32 13.93
CA PHE A 47 3.34 -7.51 13.28
C PHE A 47 3.53 -7.42 11.78
N THR A 48 3.91 -8.52 11.14
CA THR A 48 3.84 -8.67 9.69
C THR A 48 2.71 -9.63 9.33
N LEU A 49 2.07 -9.41 8.19
CA LEU A 49 0.96 -10.19 7.70
C LEU A 49 1.29 -10.85 6.36
N ALA A 50 1.09 -12.16 6.27
CA ALA A 50 1.01 -12.84 4.99
C ALA A 50 -0.45 -12.79 4.51
N LEU A 51 -0.70 -11.98 3.50
CA LEU A 51 -1.96 -11.92 2.76
C LEU A 51 -2.05 -13.09 1.78
N THR A 52 -3.25 -13.40 1.31
CA THR A 52 -3.45 -14.33 0.19
C THR A 52 -2.70 -13.84 -1.07
N SER A 53 -2.58 -12.53 -1.24
CA SER A 53 -1.83 -11.85 -2.31
C SER A 53 -0.32 -11.72 -2.05
N SER A 54 0.23 -12.24 -0.94
CA SER A 54 1.67 -12.16 -0.67
C SER A 54 2.51 -12.93 -1.66
N TYR A 55 3.77 -12.51 -1.84
CA TYR A 55 4.74 -13.09 -2.77
C TYR A 55 4.21 -13.05 -4.22
N GLN A 56 4.42 -14.10 -5.01
CA GLN A 56 4.00 -14.15 -6.41
C GLN A 56 2.48 -14.15 -6.62
N SER A 57 1.69 -14.37 -5.56
CA SER A 57 0.23 -14.34 -5.61
C SER A 57 -0.35 -12.92 -5.78
N TRP A 58 0.46 -11.87 -5.67
CA TRP A 58 0.01 -10.49 -5.83
C TRP A 58 -0.69 -10.23 -7.18
N GLY A 59 -0.26 -10.94 -8.22
CA GLY A 59 -0.84 -10.82 -9.55
C GLY A 59 -2.26 -11.40 -9.69
N LEU A 60 -2.77 -12.08 -8.65
CA LEU A 60 -4.13 -12.62 -8.56
C LEU A 60 -4.96 -11.92 -7.47
N GLY A 61 -4.34 -11.02 -6.68
CA GLY A 61 -4.98 -10.31 -5.59
C GLY A 61 -5.80 -9.10 -6.05
N HIS A 62 -6.52 -8.51 -5.10
CA HIS A 62 -7.20 -7.23 -5.24
C HIS A 62 -7.38 -6.57 -3.86
N LEU A 63 -7.53 -5.23 -3.84
CA LEU A 63 -7.49 -4.45 -2.60
C LEU A 63 -8.65 -4.76 -1.65
N ASP A 64 -9.83 -5.11 -2.16
CA ASP A 64 -10.98 -5.44 -1.30
C ASP A 64 -10.67 -6.67 -0.43
N ARG A 65 -10.13 -7.76 -1.03
CA ARG A 65 -9.73 -8.95 -0.26
C ARG A 65 -8.59 -8.65 0.71
N ASP A 66 -7.57 -7.94 0.25
CA ASP A 66 -6.42 -7.58 1.08
C ASP A 66 -6.86 -6.77 2.32
N THR A 67 -7.76 -5.81 2.16
CA THR A 67 -8.26 -5.01 3.29
C THR A 67 -9.16 -5.79 4.24
N ASP A 68 -9.93 -6.76 3.77
CA ASP A 68 -10.70 -7.66 4.63
C ASP A 68 -9.79 -8.59 5.45
N GLU A 69 -8.73 -9.13 4.84
CA GLU A 69 -7.71 -9.90 5.56
C GLU A 69 -6.95 -9.04 6.59
N VAL A 70 -6.63 -7.80 6.26
CA VAL A 70 -6.07 -6.82 7.21
C VAL A 70 -7.04 -6.58 8.37
N ALA A 71 -8.34 -6.39 8.10
CA ALA A 71 -9.34 -6.18 9.14
C ALA A 71 -9.47 -7.37 10.10
N GLN A 72 -9.44 -8.59 9.56
CA GLN A 72 -9.42 -9.82 10.36
C GLN A 72 -8.17 -9.90 11.23
N CYS A 73 -7.00 -9.54 10.67
CA CYS A 73 -5.75 -9.51 11.43
C CYS A 73 -5.76 -8.45 12.54
N VAL A 74 -6.32 -7.26 12.29
CA VAL A 74 -6.48 -6.22 13.32
C VAL A 74 -7.31 -6.74 14.49
N ARG A 75 -8.45 -7.41 14.23
CA ARG A 75 -9.27 -8.03 15.29
C ARG A 75 -8.49 -9.08 16.07
N TYR A 76 -7.78 -9.96 15.36
CA TYR A 76 -6.91 -10.96 16.00
C TYR A 76 -5.87 -10.33 16.92
N ILE A 77 -5.21 -9.26 16.48
CA ILE A 77 -4.22 -8.53 17.29
C ILE A 77 -4.89 -7.91 18.53
N GLN A 78 -6.08 -7.31 18.39
CA GLN A 78 -6.85 -6.75 19.51
C GLN A 78 -7.16 -7.81 20.57
N ASP A 79 -7.64 -8.97 20.16
CA ASP A 79 -7.98 -10.10 21.05
C ASP A 79 -6.71 -10.66 21.72
N TYR A 80 -5.64 -10.86 20.95
CA TYR A 80 -4.35 -11.34 21.44
C TYR A 80 -3.75 -10.40 22.48
N LYS A 81 -3.71 -9.08 22.19
CA LYS A 81 -3.17 -8.08 23.11
C LYS A 81 -4.05 -7.93 24.35
N THR A 82 -5.36 -7.99 24.19
CA THR A 82 -6.29 -7.98 25.34
C THR A 82 -6.05 -9.18 26.26
N SER A 83 -5.88 -10.37 25.69
CA SER A 83 -5.55 -11.59 26.48
C SER A 83 -4.22 -11.49 27.19
N LYS A 84 -3.22 -10.89 26.55
CA LYS A 84 -1.83 -10.83 27.05
C LYS A 84 -1.61 -9.69 28.05
N TYR A 85 -2.25 -8.54 27.86
CA TYR A 85 -2.00 -7.29 28.60
C TYR A 85 -3.23 -6.71 29.31
N GLY A 86 -4.39 -7.34 29.18
CA GLY A 86 -5.65 -6.86 29.78
C GLY A 86 -6.37 -5.76 28.96
N ALA A 87 -5.76 -5.29 27.87
CA ALA A 87 -6.35 -4.29 26.96
C ALA A 87 -5.78 -4.44 25.55
N ALA A 88 -6.56 -4.09 24.52
CA ALA A 88 -6.16 -4.21 23.12
C ALA A 88 -4.94 -3.34 22.74
N GLY A 89 -4.67 -2.28 23.51
CA GLY A 89 -3.66 -1.30 23.15
C GLY A 89 -4.06 -0.47 21.93
N LYS A 90 -3.09 0.25 21.36
CA LYS A 90 -3.27 1.02 20.13
C LYS A 90 -2.77 0.24 18.93
N ILE A 91 -3.39 0.42 17.78
CA ILE A 91 -3.00 -0.23 16.53
C ILE A 91 -2.78 0.82 15.43
N VAL A 92 -1.59 0.75 14.83
CA VAL A 92 -1.21 1.51 13.64
C VAL A 92 -1.07 0.56 12.46
N LEU A 93 -1.74 0.85 11.35
CA LEU A 93 -1.55 0.15 10.09
C LEU A 93 -0.46 0.85 9.29
N MET A 94 0.59 0.12 8.91
CA MET A 94 1.70 0.63 8.09
C MET A 94 1.78 -0.17 6.79
N GLY A 95 1.74 0.51 5.66
CA GLY A 95 1.91 -0.09 4.33
C GLY A 95 3.19 0.37 3.65
N HIS A 96 3.83 -0.53 2.90
CA HIS A 96 4.95 -0.26 2.01
C HIS A 96 4.52 -0.44 0.55
N SER A 97 4.89 0.50 -0.33
CA SER A 97 4.59 0.39 -1.76
C SER A 97 3.08 0.17 -1.99
N SER A 98 2.65 -0.90 -2.67
CA SER A 98 1.24 -1.27 -2.81
C SER A 98 0.54 -1.57 -1.47
N GLY A 99 1.27 -1.90 -0.41
CA GLY A 99 0.72 -1.93 0.94
C GLY A 99 0.19 -0.56 1.39
N SER A 100 0.73 0.55 0.86
CA SER A 100 0.16 1.89 1.05
C SER A 100 -1.19 2.06 0.35
N GLN A 101 -1.43 1.36 -0.78
CA GLN A 101 -2.75 1.28 -1.42
C GLN A 101 -3.73 0.57 -0.47
N CYS A 102 -3.33 -0.54 0.17
CA CYS A 102 -4.14 -1.22 1.18
C CYS A 102 -4.49 -0.30 2.36
N VAL A 103 -3.54 0.50 2.85
CA VAL A 103 -3.79 1.49 3.93
C VAL A 103 -4.85 2.50 3.50
N LEU A 104 -4.69 3.13 2.34
CA LEU A 104 -5.64 4.13 1.85
C LEU A 104 -7.01 3.52 1.54
N HIS A 105 -7.04 2.35 0.94
CA HIS A 105 -8.27 1.61 0.64
C HIS A 105 -9.01 1.22 1.92
N TYR A 106 -8.30 0.73 2.94
CA TYR A 106 -8.85 0.45 4.26
C TYR A 106 -9.55 1.66 4.88
N LEU A 107 -8.95 2.84 4.77
CA LEU A 107 -9.43 4.06 5.40
C LEU A 107 -10.54 4.78 4.63
N SER A 108 -10.62 4.60 3.31
CA SER A 108 -11.46 5.42 2.43
C SER A 108 -12.72 4.75 1.91
N ARG A 109 -12.76 3.42 1.83
CA ARG A 109 -13.93 2.69 1.32
C ARG A 109 -15.06 2.62 2.35
N PRO A 110 -16.33 2.48 1.94
CA PRO A 110 -17.46 2.27 2.85
C PRO A 110 -17.19 1.13 3.84
N ASN A 111 -17.75 1.19 5.04
CA ASN A 111 -17.53 0.19 6.09
C ASN A 111 -18.85 -0.35 6.68
N PRO A 112 -19.21 -1.63 6.47
CA PRO A 112 -18.54 -2.59 5.58
C PRO A 112 -18.66 -2.19 4.11
N HIS A 113 -17.81 -2.78 3.27
CA HIS A 113 -17.93 -2.63 1.82
C HIS A 113 -19.20 -3.38 1.34
N THR A 114 -19.92 -2.82 0.38
CA THR A 114 -21.23 -3.38 0.00
C THR A 114 -21.23 -4.06 -1.37
N SER A 115 -20.21 -3.82 -2.22
CA SER A 115 -20.10 -4.43 -3.53
C SER A 115 -19.19 -5.65 -3.48
N LYS A 116 -19.66 -6.78 -4.04
CA LYS A 116 -18.84 -7.97 -4.23
C LYS A 116 -18.42 -8.07 -5.69
N PRO A 117 -17.13 -8.22 -5.98
CA PRO A 117 -16.70 -8.48 -7.35
C PRO A 117 -17.15 -9.88 -7.77
N SER A 118 -17.68 -10.02 -8.99
CA SER A 118 -18.18 -11.29 -9.50
C SER A 118 -17.09 -12.37 -9.65
N PHE A 119 -15.84 -11.96 -9.77
CA PHE A 119 -14.68 -12.83 -9.92
C PHE A 119 -14.14 -13.36 -8.59
N ASP A 120 -14.66 -12.91 -7.47
CA ASP A 120 -14.31 -13.35 -6.12
C ASP A 120 -15.60 -13.63 -5.33
N ALA A 121 -16.26 -14.73 -5.68
CA ALA A 121 -17.53 -15.12 -5.08
C ALA A 121 -17.42 -15.47 -3.58
N ASP A 122 -16.23 -15.88 -3.13
CA ASP A 122 -15.93 -16.25 -1.75
C ASP A 122 -15.55 -15.05 -0.87
N LEU A 123 -15.52 -13.83 -1.44
CA LEU A 123 -15.23 -12.62 -0.67
C LEU A 123 -16.36 -12.32 0.30
N GLU A 124 -16.05 -12.31 1.56
CA GLU A 124 -16.94 -11.88 2.63
C GLU A 124 -16.41 -10.59 3.24
N HIS A 125 -17.08 -9.47 2.93
CA HIS A 125 -16.73 -8.19 3.52
C HIS A 125 -16.98 -8.18 5.02
N VAL A 126 -15.95 -7.80 5.76
CA VAL A 126 -16.02 -7.64 7.21
C VAL A 126 -16.04 -6.16 7.58
N GLU A 127 -16.73 -5.82 8.66
CA GLU A 127 -16.62 -4.49 9.25
C GLU A 127 -15.18 -4.28 9.73
N ARG A 128 -14.53 -3.22 9.24
CA ARG A 128 -13.13 -2.92 9.58
C ARG A 128 -13.06 -2.18 10.92
N PRO A 129 -12.20 -2.63 11.85
CA PRO A 129 -11.95 -1.91 13.10
C PRO A 129 -11.35 -0.52 12.88
N VAL A 130 -11.64 0.40 13.78
CA VAL A 130 -11.01 1.72 13.83
C VAL A 130 -9.55 1.58 14.23
N LEU A 131 -8.66 2.25 13.49
CA LEU A 131 -7.21 2.30 13.74
C LEU A 131 -6.85 3.53 14.57
N ASP A 132 -5.83 3.42 15.41
CA ASP A 132 -5.31 4.56 16.16
C ASP A 132 -4.41 5.46 15.33
N GLY A 133 -3.81 4.92 14.27
CA GLY A 133 -2.99 5.66 13.32
C GLY A 133 -2.76 4.88 12.04
N ALA A 134 -2.20 5.55 11.03
CA ALA A 134 -1.84 4.93 9.77
C ALA A 134 -0.59 5.54 9.15
N ILE A 135 0.21 4.72 8.47
CA ILE A 135 1.47 5.11 7.84
C ILE A 135 1.50 4.55 6.42
N MET A 136 1.75 5.40 5.44
CA MET A 136 2.07 5.02 4.07
C MET A 136 3.56 5.26 3.83
N GLN A 137 4.31 4.22 3.47
CA GLN A 137 5.73 4.30 3.14
C GLN A 137 5.94 3.94 1.68
N ALA A 138 6.69 4.76 0.96
CA ALA A 138 6.94 4.65 -0.49
C ALA A 138 5.65 4.42 -1.30
N PRO A 139 4.57 5.22 -1.09
CA PRO A 139 3.39 5.14 -1.93
C PRO A 139 3.75 5.56 -3.35
N VAL A 140 3.61 4.64 -4.30
CA VAL A 140 3.90 4.85 -5.73
C VAL A 140 2.72 4.45 -6.58
N SER A 141 2.65 4.97 -7.81
CA SER A 141 1.68 4.57 -8.81
C SER A 141 2.27 3.51 -9.73
N ASP A 142 1.69 2.32 -9.71
CA ASP A 142 2.04 1.24 -10.65
C ASP A 142 1.78 1.67 -12.11
N ARG A 143 0.71 2.44 -12.34
CA ARG A 143 0.42 3.03 -13.64
C ARG A 143 1.54 3.96 -14.11
N GLU A 144 2.01 4.89 -13.28
CA GLU A 144 3.07 5.82 -13.68
C GLU A 144 4.42 5.11 -13.86
N ALA A 145 4.72 4.10 -13.03
CA ALA A 145 5.89 3.24 -13.24
C ALA A 145 5.82 2.53 -14.59
N LEU A 146 4.65 2.01 -14.97
CA LEU A 146 4.44 1.40 -16.28
C LEU A 146 4.55 2.43 -17.42
N LEU A 147 3.98 3.62 -17.28
CA LEU A 147 4.14 4.71 -18.26
C LEU A 147 5.61 5.12 -18.42
N TRP A 148 6.39 5.08 -17.35
CA TRP A 148 7.83 5.33 -17.41
C TRP A 148 8.55 4.25 -18.22
N VAL A 149 8.24 2.98 -17.98
CA VAL A 149 8.75 1.87 -18.80
C VAL A 149 8.40 2.05 -20.29
N LEU A 150 7.20 2.50 -20.61
CA LEU A 150 6.80 2.78 -22.00
C LEU A 150 7.55 3.96 -22.62
N LYS A 151 8.03 4.91 -21.81
CA LYS A 151 8.80 6.07 -22.25
C LYS A 151 10.28 5.80 -22.41
N THR A 152 10.87 4.98 -21.54
CA THR A 152 12.31 4.79 -21.43
C THR A 152 12.82 3.43 -21.95
N GLY A 153 11.92 2.46 -22.10
CA GLY A 153 12.25 1.05 -22.28
C GLY A 153 12.48 0.33 -20.94
N PHE A 154 12.71 -0.98 -21.00
CA PHE A 154 12.94 -1.80 -19.83
C PHE A 154 13.91 -2.96 -20.12
N GLY A 155 14.97 -3.07 -19.35
CA GLY A 155 16.03 -4.06 -19.60
C GLY A 155 16.69 -3.82 -20.95
N ASP A 156 16.66 -4.81 -21.82
CA ASP A 156 17.18 -4.78 -23.20
C ASP A 156 16.16 -4.33 -24.24
N LYS A 157 14.91 -4.02 -23.82
CA LYS A 157 13.80 -3.64 -24.69
C LYS A 157 13.68 -2.14 -24.85
N SER A 158 13.54 -1.72 -26.12
CA SER A 158 13.31 -0.31 -26.45
C SER A 158 11.90 0.16 -26.02
N PRO A 159 11.66 1.48 -25.94
CA PRO A 159 10.30 2.03 -25.73
C PRO A 159 9.27 1.49 -26.74
N GLN A 160 9.69 1.30 -28.00
CA GLN A 160 8.83 0.76 -29.04
C GLN A 160 8.43 -0.70 -28.76
N ASP A 161 9.41 -1.53 -28.35
CA ASP A 161 9.14 -2.92 -27.97
C ASP A 161 8.20 -3.01 -26.78
N MET A 162 8.43 -2.16 -25.77
CA MET A 162 7.58 -2.11 -24.57
C MET A 162 6.15 -1.65 -24.90
N ARG A 163 5.98 -0.72 -25.86
CA ARG A 163 4.64 -0.33 -26.33
C ARG A 163 3.90 -1.51 -26.95
N VAL A 164 4.57 -2.29 -27.80
CA VAL A 164 3.98 -3.50 -28.41
C VAL A 164 3.57 -4.51 -27.33
N VAL A 165 4.42 -4.73 -26.33
CA VAL A 165 4.11 -5.62 -25.21
C VAL A 165 2.88 -5.14 -24.44
N TYR A 166 2.84 -3.87 -24.08
CA TYR A 166 1.75 -3.26 -23.34
C TYR A 166 0.42 -3.36 -24.12
N ASP A 167 0.42 -2.98 -25.42
CA ASP A 167 -0.78 -3.01 -26.26
C ASP A 167 -1.33 -4.43 -26.40
N ASN A 168 -0.45 -5.44 -26.51
CA ASN A 168 -0.86 -6.85 -26.55
C ASN A 168 -1.44 -7.31 -25.20
N MET A 169 -0.85 -6.91 -24.07
CA MET A 169 -1.38 -7.21 -22.73
C MET A 169 -2.75 -6.57 -22.54
N LEU A 170 -2.89 -5.30 -22.93
CA LEU A 170 -4.14 -4.55 -22.81
C LEU A 170 -5.25 -5.17 -23.68
N ALA A 171 -4.93 -5.57 -24.91
CA ALA A 171 -5.87 -6.25 -25.80
C ALA A 171 -6.33 -7.60 -25.20
N ALA A 172 -5.39 -8.42 -24.74
CA ALA A 172 -5.68 -9.72 -24.12
C ALA A 172 -6.52 -9.57 -22.85
N ALA A 173 -6.18 -8.60 -21.98
CA ALA A 173 -6.92 -8.36 -20.76
C ALA A 173 -8.35 -7.86 -21.01
N ASN A 174 -8.52 -6.93 -21.93
CA ASN A 174 -9.84 -6.41 -22.31
C ASN A 174 -10.72 -7.52 -22.92
N GLU A 175 -10.17 -8.39 -23.76
CA GLU A 175 -10.92 -9.52 -24.33
C GLU A 175 -11.36 -10.50 -23.26
N ALA A 176 -10.46 -10.83 -22.33
CA ALA A 176 -10.76 -11.73 -21.22
C ALA A 176 -11.88 -11.19 -20.30
N VAL A 177 -11.89 -9.89 -20.03
CA VAL A 177 -12.92 -9.26 -19.18
C VAL A 177 -14.28 -9.15 -19.90
N LYS A 178 -14.29 -8.89 -21.22
CA LYS A 178 -15.53 -8.80 -22.02
C LYS A 178 -16.32 -10.12 -22.04
N GLY A 179 -15.65 -11.26 -21.92
CA GLY A 179 -16.27 -12.59 -21.89
C GLY A 179 -17.19 -12.85 -20.69
N GLY A 180 -17.25 -11.92 -19.73
CA GLY A 180 -18.15 -12.02 -18.57
C GLY A 180 -17.89 -13.24 -17.67
N SER A 181 -16.69 -13.82 -17.73
CA SER A 181 -16.31 -14.97 -16.90
C SER A 181 -16.43 -14.63 -15.42
N GLU A 182 -17.05 -15.52 -14.65
CA GLU A 182 -17.05 -15.48 -13.19
C GLU A 182 -15.64 -15.71 -12.61
N LEU A 183 -14.76 -16.34 -13.41
CA LEU A 183 -13.37 -16.57 -13.06
C LEU A 183 -12.49 -15.50 -13.67
N ASP A 184 -11.54 -15.02 -12.87
CA ASP A 184 -10.54 -14.08 -13.34
C ASP A 184 -9.53 -14.79 -14.26
N ALA A 185 -9.41 -14.33 -15.51
CA ALA A 185 -8.56 -14.95 -16.52
C ALA A 185 -7.10 -14.58 -16.28
N ILE A 186 -6.20 -15.57 -16.27
CA ILE A 186 -4.76 -15.36 -16.17
C ILE A 186 -4.20 -15.04 -17.57
N LEU A 187 -3.43 -13.95 -17.67
CA LEU A 187 -2.75 -13.57 -18.89
C LEU A 187 -1.58 -14.53 -19.19
N PRO A 188 -1.30 -14.83 -20.47
CA PRO A 188 -0.16 -15.66 -20.84
C PRO A 188 1.16 -15.09 -20.34
N LEU A 189 2.01 -15.91 -19.69
CA LEU A 189 3.33 -15.50 -19.22
C LEU A 189 4.23 -14.97 -20.35
N SER A 190 4.04 -15.44 -21.59
CA SER A 190 4.74 -14.93 -22.76
C SER A 190 4.49 -13.44 -23.03
N LEU A 191 3.38 -12.88 -22.50
CA LEU A 191 3.08 -11.45 -22.58
C LEU A 191 3.56 -10.69 -21.35
N THR A 192 3.42 -11.27 -20.14
CA THR A 192 3.60 -10.56 -18.88
C THR A 192 5.03 -10.64 -18.34
N ALA A 193 5.77 -11.70 -18.65
CA ALA A 193 7.03 -12.03 -17.99
C ALA A 193 8.13 -10.99 -18.16
N CYS A 194 8.15 -10.24 -19.25
CA CYS A 194 9.18 -9.23 -19.48
C CYS A 194 9.08 -8.02 -18.52
N ILE A 195 7.89 -7.77 -17.93
CA ILE A 195 7.67 -6.70 -16.96
C ILE A 195 7.59 -7.27 -15.54
N TYR A 196 6.82 -8.36 -15.36
CA TYR A 196 6.44 -8.86 -14.04
C TYR A 196 7.15 -10.17 -13.63
N GLY A 197 8.06 -10.68 -14.47
CA GLY A 197 8.83 -11.90 -14.20
C GLY A 197 8.12 -13.20 -14.61
N TYR A 198 8.91 -14.25 -14.81
CA TYR A 198 8.44 -15.55 -15.31
C TYR A 198 7.71 -16.41 -14.27
N ASN A 199 7.72 -16.01 -13.01
CA ASN A 199 7.13 -16.74 -11.89
C ASN A 199 5.88 -16.08 -11.30
N THR A 200 5.39 -15.00 -11.93
CA THR A 200 4.24 -14.24 -11.44
C THR A 200 3.04 -14.47 -12.35
N PRO A 201 2.02 -15.24 -11.91
CA PRO A 201 0.75 -15.27 -12.59
C PRO A 201 0.07 -13.90 -12.44
N LEU A 202 -0.39 -13.33 -13.55
CA LEU A 202 -1.06 -12.02 -13.55
C LEU A 202 -2.45 -12.17 -14.18
N SER A 203 -3.48 -11.85 -13.42
CA SER A 203 -4.84 -11.86 -13.94
C SER A 203 -5.14 -10.65 -14.81
N ALA A 204 -6.09 -10.78 -15.73
CA ALA A 204 -6.53 -9.71 -16.60
C ALA A 204 -7.07 -8.51 -15.79
N ARG A 205 -7.85 -8.77 -14.75
CA ARG A 205 -8.41 -7.72 -13.89
C ARG A 205 -7.32 -7.00 -13.10
N ARG A 206 -6.37 -7.77 -12.52
CA ARG A 206 -5.25 -7.19 -11.77
C ARG A 206 -4.39 -6.31 -12.67
N PHE A 207 -4.08 -6.78 -13.89
CA PHE A 207 -3.35 -5.96 -14.86
C PHE A 207 -4.09 -4.66 -15.19
N LEU A 208 -5.39 -4.73 -15.51
CA LEU A 208 -6.19 -3.54 -15.82
C LEU A 208 -6.29 -2.58 -14.62
N SER A 209 -6.33 -3.11 -13.40
CA SER A 209 -6.36 -2.28 -12.19
C SER A 209 -5.03 -1.53 -11.98
N LEU A 210 -3.89 -2.21 -12.12
CA LEU A 210 -2.56 -1.60 -11.99
C LEU A 210 -2.22 -0.65 -13.14
N ALA A 211 -2.57 -1.03 -14.39
CA ALA A 211 -2.31 -0.21 -15.58
C ALA A 211 -3.24 1.00 -15.68
N SER A 212 -4.43 0.88 -15.13
CA SER A 212 -5.47 1.92 -15.07
C SER A 212 -5.59 2.75 -16.36
N PRO A 213 -5.94 2.13 -17.51
CA PRO A 213 -5.83 2.77 -18.81
C PRO A 213 -6.73 3.99 -19.00
N ASP A 214 -7.82 4.09 -18.22
CA ASP A 214 -8.79 5.19 -18.29
C ASP A 214 -8.46 6.34 -17.32
N SER A 215 -7.34 6.24 -16.59
CA SER A 215 -6.84 7.32 -15.72
C SER A 215 -6.29 8.49 -16.53
N PRO A 216 -6.37 9.73 -16.00
CA PRO A 216 -6.88 10.09 -14.68
C PRO A 216 -8.41 10.32 -14.64
N GLN A 217 -9.14 10.14 -15.74
CA GLN A 217 -10.57 10.43 -15.81
C GLN A 217 -11.39 9.44 -14.99
N SER A 218 -11.04 8.15 -15.07
CA SER A 218 -11.69 7.05 -14.34
C SER A 218 -10.60 6.11 -13.78
N PRO A 219 -9.96 6.48 -12.64
CA PRO A 219 -8.93 5.65 -12.04
C PRO A 219 -9.47 4.29 -11.61
N SER A 220 -8.72 3.24 -11.90
CA SER A 220 -8.99 1.90 -11.41
C SER A 220 -8.66 1.78 -9.92
N GLU A 221 -8.99 0.65 -9.31
CA GLU A 221 -8.88 0.44 -7.86
C GLU A 221 -7.47 0.68 -7.30
N ASP A 222 -6.43 0.24 -8.02
CA ASP A 222 -5.03 0.38 -7.59
C ASP A 222 -4.42 1.76 -7.93
N ASP A 223 -5.06 2.57 -8.78
CA ASP A 223 -4.50 3.88 -9.15
C ASP A 223 -4.89 4.98 -8.16
N LEU A 224 -4.25 4.95 -7.00
CA LEU A 224 -4.51 5.84 -5.88
C LEU A 224 -3.48 6.98 -5.75
N PHE A 225 -2.31 6.85 -6.40
CA PHE A 225 -1.16 7.71 -6.15
C PHE A 225 -0.59 8.39 -7.40
N SER A 226 -1.18 8.22 -8.57
CA SER A 226 -0.72 8.90 -9.79
C SER A 226 -0.68 10.42 -9.62
N SER A 227 0.39 11.04 -10.10
CA SER A 227 0.65 12.46 -9.90
C SER A 227 -0.32 13.37 -10.69
N ASP A 228 -0.97 12.84 -11.70
CA ASP A 228 -1.97 13.53 -12.53
C ASP A 228 -3.41 13.40 -12.00
N LEU A 229 -3.63 12.68 -10.89
CA LEU A 229 -4.95 12.65 -10.24
C LEU A 229 -5.32 14.04 -9.72
N GLY A 230 -6.48 14.51 -10.17
CA GLY A 230 -6.99 15.82 -9.79
C GLY A 230 -7.73 15.83 -8.45
N PRO A 231 -8.16 17.02 -7.98
CA PRO A 231 -8.87 17.14 -6.70
C PRO A 231 -10.13 16.28 -6.60
N ALA A 232 -10.86 16.08 -7.71
CA ALA A 232 -12.08 15.28 -7.73
C ALA A 232 -11.81 13.79 -7.44
N GLN A 233 -10.73 13.24 -8.02
CA GLN A 233 -10.30 11.85 -7.79
C GLN A 233 -9.75 11.69 -6.36
N LEU A 234 -8.89 12.61 -5.91
CA LEU A 234 -8.34 12.58 -4.54
C LEU A 234 -9.42 12.75 -3.46
N GLN A 235 -10.50 13.46 -3.77
CA GLN A 235 -11.65 13.58 -2.86
C GLN A 235 -12.37 12.23 -2.66
N GLN A 236 -12.30 11.31 -3.62
CA GLN A 236 -12.93 9.99 -3.53
C GLN A 236 -12.10 8.96 -2.76
N THR A 237 -10.85 9.28 -2.46
CA THR A 237 -9.92 8.44 -1.71
C THR A 237 -9.48 9.15 -0.43
N PHE A 238 -8.48 9.99 -0.46
CA PHE A 238 -8.00 10.77 0.70
C PHE A 238 -9.10 11.59 1.39
N GLY A 239 -9.97 12.23 0.61
CA GLY A 239 -11.09 13.01 1.13
C GLY A 239 -12.17 12.17 1.82
N ARG A 240 -12.18 10.84 1.62
CA ARG A 240 -13.12 9.92 2.26
C ARG A 240 -12.66 9.44 3.64
N ILE A 241 -11.40 9.59 4.00
CA ILE A 241 -10.86 9.10 5.27
C ILE A 241 -11.66 9.63 6.46
N ARG A 242 -11.91 10.94 6.50
CA ARG A 242 -12.68 11.57 7.58
C ARG A 242 -14.13 11.09 7.63
N PRO A 243 -14.93 11.14 6.53
CA PRO A 243 -16.32 10.67 6.56
C PRO A 243 -16.47 9.20 6.91
N VAL A 244 -15.54 8.34 6.51
CA VAL A 244 -15.56 6.90 6.82
C VAL A 244 -15.26 6.65 8.31
N GLY A 245 -14.40 7.47 8.93
CA GLY A 245 -14.19 7.48 10.38
C GLY A 245 -13.40 6.30 10.94
N LEU A 246 -12.58 5.63 10.12
CA LEU A 246 -11.75 4.48 10.55
C LEU A 246 -10.36 4.89 11.05
N LEU A 247 -10.05 6.18 11.10
CA LEU A 247 -8.78 6.71 11.61
C LEU A 247 -9.06 7.63 12.82
N ARG A 248 -8.58 7.23 14.00
CA ARG A 248 -8.78 7.98 15.25
C ARG A 248 -7.87 9.20 15.35
N ASN A 249 -6.62 9.08 14.93
CA ASN A 249 -5.65 10.17 14.96
C ASN A 249 -5.24 10.60 13.55
N LYS A 250 -3.98 10.46 13.17
CA LYS A 250 -3.45 11.03 11.93
C LYS A 250 -2.96 9.96 10.94
N LEU A 251 -2.92 10.32 9.67
CA LEU A 251 -2.25 9.62 8.58
C LEU A 251 -0.88 10.25 8.35
N MET A 252 0.19 9.45 8.37
CA MET A 252 1.54 9.84 7.98
C MET A 252 1.88 9.25 6.61
N ALA A 253 2.59 9.99 5.77
CA ALA A 253 3.13 9.50 4.50
C ALA A 253 4.63 9.81 4.38
N LEU A 254 5.40 8.81 3.97
CA LEU A 254 6.85 8.88 3.76
C LEU A 254 7.15 8.46 2.31
N ILE A 255 7.55 9.43 1.46
CA ILE A 255 7.93 9.17 0.07
C ILE A 255 9.43 8.95 -0.01
N SER A 256 9.88 7.92 -0.72
CA SER A 256 11.30 7.67 -0.97
C SER A 256 11.87 8.68 -1.96
N GLY A 257 12.91 9.43 -1.57
CA GLY A 257 13.43 10.56 -2.34
C GLY A 257 14.14 10.16 -3.65
N ALA A 258 14.81 9.00 -3.66
CA ALA A 258 15.48 8.42 -4.82
C ALA A 258 14.77 7.13 -5.28
N ASP A 259 13.44 7.10 -5.21
CA ASP A 259 12.62 5.94 -5.56
C ASP A 259 12.74 5.60 -7.05
N GLN A 260 13.27 4.43 -7.36
CA GLN A 260 13.43 3.93 -8.72
C GLN A 260 12.12 3.42 -9.35
N SER A 261 11.05 3.31 -8.56
CA SER A 261 9.70 2.96 -9.04
C SER A 261 8.82 4.20 -9.28
N MET A 262 9.35 5.39 -8.97
CA MET A 262 8.65 6.67 -9.17
C MET A 262 9.32 7.46 -10.29
N PRO A 263 8.59 7.80 -11.36
CA PRO A 263 9.15 8.55 -12.49
C PRO A 263 9.74 9.91 -12.10
N ASP A 264 10.70 10.37 -12.91
CA ASP A 264 11.43 11.63 -12.72
C ASP A 264 10.57 12.89 -12.86
N TRP A 265 9.41 12.79 -13.52
CA TRP A 265 8.47 13.92 -13.64
C TRP A 265 7.58 14.14 -12.41
N VAL A 266 7.60 13.23 -11.42
CA VAL A 266 6.75 13.34 -10.23
C VAL A 266 7.35 14.32 -9.23
N ASP A 267 6.61 15.40 -8.96
CA ASP A 267 6.91 16.34 -7.86
C ASP A 267 6.49 15.70 -6.53
N LYS A 268 7.44 15.11 -5.83
CA LYS A 268 7.22 14.36 -4.58
C LYS A 268 6.68 15.24 -3.45
N GLU A 269 7.22 16.45 -3.29
CA GLU A 269 6.75 17.41 -2.29
C GLU A 269 5.34 17.91 -2.64
N GLY A 270 5.10 18.23 -3.92
CA GLY A 270 3.78 18.60 -4.42
C GLY A 270 2.74 17.49 -4.20
N GLN A 271 3.12 16.22 -4.29
CA GLN A 271 2.24 15.08 -3.98
C GLN A 271 1.82 15.07 -2.50
N LEU A 272 2.76 15.25 -1.57
CA LEU A 272 2.43 15.35 -0.14
C LEU A 272 1.45 16.49 0.14
N VAL A 273 1.65 17.65 -0.52
CA VAL A 273 0.74 18.81 -0.38
C VAL A 273 -0.66 18.49 -0.91
N LYS A 274 -0.77 17.83 -2.07
CA LYS A 274 -2.07 17.43 -2.65
C LYS A 274 -2.80 16.44 -1.73
N TRP A 275 -2.11 15.39 -1.27
CA TRP A 275 -2.70 14.39 -0.38
C TRP A 275 -3.11 14.98 0.97
N LYS A 276 -2.28 15.84 1.58
CA LYS A 276 -2.62 16.58 2.80
C LYS A 276 -3.88 17.42 2.60
N SER A 277 -3.94 18.18 1.51
CA SER A 277 -5.10 19.02 1.20
C SER A 277 -6.39 18.21 1.06
N ALA A 278 -6.34 17.09 0.33
CA ALA A 278 -7.49 16.21 0.15
C ALA A 278 -7.90 15.53 1.46
N THR A 279 -6.94 15.06 2.26
CA THR A 279 -7.18 14.37 3.54
C THR A 279 -7.83 15.29 4.58
N ASN A 280 -7.33 16.50 4.73
CA ASN A 280 -7.85 17.46 5.69
C ASN A 280 -9.18 18.09 5.25
N GLY A 281 -9.36 18.28 3.92
CA GLY A 281 -10.55 18.90 3.36
C GLY A 281 -10.80 20.30 3.90
N ALA A 282 -12.05 20.78 3.77
CA ALA A 282 -12.49 22.07 4.28
C ALA A 282 -13.07 21.91 5.69
N GLY A 283 -12.27 22.23 6.71
CA GLY A 283 -12.74 22.30 8.10
C GLY A 283 -12.53 21.04 8.94
N GLY A 284 -12.59 21.19 10.25
CA GLY A 284 -12.33 20.13 11.24
C GLY A 284 -10.86 20.00 11.65
N PRO A 285 -10.54 19.16 12.65
CA PRO A 285 -9.18 18.93 13.11
C PRO A 285 -8.33 18.30 12.03
N GLU A 286 -7.03 18.63 12.00
CA GLU A 286 -6.09 18.04 11.05
C GLU A 286 -5.93 16.54 11.32
N ILE A 287 -6.17 15.72 10.28
CA ILE A 287 -5.99 14.26 10.32
C ILE A 287 -4.79 13.80 9.46
N TRP A 288 -4.06 14.73 8.87
CA TRP A 288 -2.76 14.50 8.24
C TRP A 288 -1.66 14.81 9.23
N ASP A 289 -0.67 13.95 9.35
CA ASP A 289 0.52 14.24 10.17
C ASP A 289 1.50 15.08 9.36
N SER A 290 1.51 16.38 9.64
CA SER A 290 2.40 17.34 8.95
C SER A 290 3.81 17.39 9.54
N GLU A 291 4.03 16.86 10.74
CA GLU A 291 5.33 16.86 11.42
C GLU A 291 6.23 15.72 10.93
N HIS A 292 5.63 14.54 10.73
CA HIS A 292 6.40 13.36 10.40
C HIS A 292 6.28 12.94 8.93
N SER A 293 5.24 13.38 8.19
CA SER A 293 5.17 13.16 6.75
C SER A 293 6.31 13.91 6.04
N ALA A 294 7.04 13.21 5.16
CA ALA A 294 8.22 13.78 4.50
C ALA A 294 8.62 12.99 3.25
N VAL A 295 9.42 13.62 2.41
CA VAL A 295 10.28 12.93 1.44
C VAL A 295 11.56 12.52 2.15
N ILE A 296 11.90 11.22 2.13
CA ILE A 296 13.11 10.69 2.77
C ILE A 296 14.29 10.90 1.85
N PRO A 297 15.28 11.76 2.20
CA PRO A 297 16.38 12.08 1.32
C PRO A 297 17.19 10.83 0.93
N GLY A 298 17.47 10.66 -0.35
CA GLY A 298 18.29 9.56 -0.86
C GLY A 298 17.71 8.15 -0.71
N ALA A 299 16.50 8.01 -0.19
CA ALA A 299 15.87 6.71 -0.01
C ALA A 299 15.55 6.04 -1.35
N SER A 300 16.01 4.81 -1.56
CA SER A 300 15.52 3.92 -2.60
C SER A 300 14.11 3.40 -2.25
N HIS A 301 13.43 2.74 -3.18
CA HIS A 301 12.05 2.27 -2.97
C HIS A 301 11.91 1.43 -1.69
N ALA A 302 12.70 0.37 -1.55
CA ALA A 302 12.66 -0.55 -0.43
C ALA A 302 13.73 -0.29 0.65
N LEU A 303 14.55 0.75 0.52
CA LEU A 303 15.68 1.06 1.41
C LEU A 303 16.60 -0.17 1.66
N SER A 304 16.77 -1.03 0.66
CA SER A 304 17.43 -2.34 0.77
C SER A 304 18.92 -2.33 0.42
N ASP A 305 19.39 -1.27 -0.27
CA ASP A 305 20.77 -1.19 -0.73
C ASP A 305 21.76 -0.86 0.40
N ASP A 306 23.04 -1.12 0.22
CA ASP A 306 24.07 -0.94 1.25
C ASP A 306 24.26 0.52 1.67
N ASP A 307 23.98 1.47 0.78
CA ASP A 307 24.06 2.91 1.02
C ASP A 307 22.81 3.51 1.71
N GLN A 308 21.87 2.68 2.15
CA GLN A 308 20.58 3.13 2.69
C GLN A 308 20.55 3.27 4.21
N GLU A 309 21.71 3.30 4.90
CA GLU A 309 21.75 3.42 6.37
C GLU A 309 21.12 4.74 6.85
N GLU A 310 21.50 5.88 6.27
CA GLU A 310 20.94 7.18 6.63
C GLU A 310 19.44 7.30 6.30
N PRO A 311 18.96 6.90 5.11
CA PRO A 311 17.52 6.84 4.80
C PRO A 311 16.74 5.96 5.78
N ARG A 312 17.26 4.78 6.17
CA ARG A 312 16.62 3.91 7.18
C ARG A 312 16.57 4.57 8.54
N ARG A 313 17.64 5.22 8.97
CA ARG A 313 17.68 5.97 10.25
C ARG A 313 16.65 7.10 10.25
N PHE A 314 16.53 7.84 9.15
CA PHE A 314 15.52 8.89 8.99
C PHE A 314 14.09 8.31 9.10
N LEU A 315 13.81 7.23 8.37
CA LEU A 315 12.51 6.54 8.42
C LEU A 315 12.17 6.11 9.86
N VAL A 316 13.09 5.42 10.54
CA VAL A 316 12.88 4.95 11.93
C VAL A 316 12.61 6.14 12.85
N GLY A 317 13.37 7.24 12.72
CA GLY A 317 13.14 8.46 13.50
C GLY A 317 11.74 9.03 13.31
N LYS A 318 11.24 9.10 12.04
CA LYS A 318 9.89 9.56 11.72
C LYS A 318 8.81 8.63 12.29
N VAL A 319 8.99 7.32 12.15
CA VAL A 319 8.05 6.33 12.71
C VAL A 319 7.98 6.45 14.24
N LEU A 320 9.11 6.47 14.93
CA LEU A 320 9.15 6.60 16.39
C LEU A 320 8.54 7.93 16.87
N GLY A 321 8.87 9.05 16.21
CA GLY A 321 8.29 10.35 16.52
C GLY A 321 6.77 10.35 16.37
N TYR A 322 6.27 9.81 15.26
CA TYR A 322 4.84 9.66 15.02
C TYR A 322 4.14 8.83 16.12
N LEU A 323 4.71 7.68 16.51
CA LEU A 323 4.14 6.82 17.55
C LEU A 323 4.06 7.53 18.92
N GLN A 324 4.99 8.45 19.22
CA GLN A 324 4.95 9.26 20.45
C GLN A 324 3.76 10.20 20.48
N THR A 325 3.28 10.69 19.33
CA THR A 325 2.07 11.54 19.26
C THR A 325 0.78 10.79 19.57
N LEU A 326 0.84 9.46 19.54
CA LEU A 326 -0.31 8.59 19.80
C LEU A 326 -0.39 8.12 21.26
N GLN A 327 0.57 8.49 22.10
CA GLN A 327 0.62 8.07 23.52
C GLN A 327 -0.46 8.72 24.38
#